data_29b0b28d9ae32654f38063d92bb192da
#
_entry.id   29b0b28d9ae32654f38063d92bb192da
#
_cell.length_a   1.000
_cell.length_b   1.000
_cell.length_c   1.000
_cell.angle_alpha   90.00
_cell.angle_beta   90.00
_cell.angle_gamma   90.00
#
_symmetry.space_group_name_H-M   'P 1'
#
loop_
_entity.id
_entity.type
_entity.pdbx_description
1 polymer ?
#
loop_
_entity_poly.entity_id
_entity_poly.type
_entity_poly.pdbx_seq_one_letter_code
_entity_poly.pdbx_strand_id
1 'polypeptide(L)'
;LPCSAAICVSTYPTNAYTFAADIFSNLNHWNMEANKVKDSHRPPTDGGMAREEFIRVGTTLYKIVEQPRLNGGYVRKRIAWNNETLRQDYGKDYIGSVPKYDGFCTVPEHVGYKPVVGKFLNLYEPIDHKPIEGDFPSIRSLVEHIFGEQYELGMDYLQLLYLQPIQKLPILLLVSEERNTGKSTFLNFLKALFQNNVTFNTNEDFRSQFNSDWAGKLLIVVDEVLLSRREDSERLKNLSTALSYKVEAKGKDRNEIAFFAKFVLCSNNEYLPVIIDSGETRYWVRKIDRLQSDDTDFLQKLKAEIPAFLYHLQHRQLSTEKKSRMWFAPSLLHTEALQRIIRSNRNRLEVEIHELILDIMESVGTDTFSFCPNDLLVLLTNTQVKAEKHQVRKVLQECWKLTPALNGLTYTTYQQNYNRECRYEPIRRVGRYYTITREQLESL
;
A
#
# COMPACT_ATOMS: atom_id res chain seq x y z
N LEU A 1 26.24 2.39 -61.92
CA LEU A 1 25.77 0.99 -61.88
C LEU A 1 24.87 0.85 -60.65
N PRO A 2 23.58 0.51 -60.79
CA PRO A 2 22.62 0.51 -59.68
C PRO A 2 22.49 -0.87 -59.03
N CYS A 3 22.40 -0.86 -57.72
CA CYS A 3 21.99 -2.02 -56.90
C CYS A 3 20.47 -2.09 -56.81
N SER A 4 19.90 -3.19 -57.24
CA SER A 4 18.50 -3.57 -57.14
C SER A 4 18.15 -3.99 -55.72
N ALA A 5 17.13 -3.37 -55.13
CA ALA A 5 16.52 -3.79 -53.88
C ALA A 5 15.43 -4.82 -54.18
N ALA A 6 15.58 -6.02 -53.65
CA ALA A 6 14.55 -7.05 -53.69
C ALA A 6 13.54 -6.83 -52.55
N ILE A 7 12.29 -6.65 -52.95
CA ILE A 7 11.14 -6.56 -52.05
C ILE A 7 10.69 -7.98 -51.74
N CYS A 8 10.81 -8.38 -50.45
CA CYS A 8 10.27 -9.64 -49.96
C CYS A 8 8.80 -9.42 -49.61
N VAL A 9 7.89 -9.95 -50.40
CA VAL A 9 6.44 -9.96 -50.12
C VAL A 9 6.13 -11.18 -49.23
N SER A 10 5.82 -10.92 -47.96
CA SER A 10 5.30 -11.93 -47.04
C SER A 10 3.80 -12.10 -47.29
N THR A 11 3.42 -13.26 -47.76
CA THR A 11 2.04 -13.70 -47.93
C THR A 11 1.44 -14.12 -46.56
N TYR A 12 0.45 -13.37 -46.09
CA TYR A 12 -0.41 -13.79 -44.95
C TYR A 12 -1.50 -14.75 -45.45
N PRO A 13 -1.80 -15.82 -44.72
CA PRO A 13 -2.92 -16.70 -45.08
C PRO A 13 -4.27 -16.09 -44.68
N THR A 14 -5.17 -16.08 -45.62
CA THR A 14 -6.59 -15.73 -45.53
C THR A 14 -7.32 -16.73 -44.63
N ASN A 15 -7.59 -16.35 -43.36
CA ASN A 15 -8.51 -17.06 -42.47
C ASN A 15 -9.31 -16.08 -41.55
N ALA A 16 -9.77 -14.96 -42.12
CA ALA A 16 -10.59 -13.98 -41.37
C ALA A 16 -12.11 -14.23 -41.52
N TYR A 17 -12.55 -15.14 -42.37
CA TYR A 17 -13.99 -15.37 -42.62
C TYR A 17 -14.62 -16.50 -41.84
N THR A 18 -13.84 -17.41 -41.26
CA THR A 18 -14.36 -18.51 -40.41
C THR A 18 -14.64 -18.07 -38.98
N PHE A 19 -13.96 -17.08 -38.46
CA PHE A 19 -14.18 -16.59 -37.08
C PHE A 19 -15.45 -15.74 -36.93
N ALA A 20 -15.94 -15.11 -37.97
CA ALA A 20 -17.18 -14.33 -37.93
C ALA A 20 -18.44 -15.22 -37.98
N ALA A 21 -18.39 -16.35 -38.64
CA ALA A 21 -19.53 -17.28 -38.72
C ALA A 21 -19.82 -17.99 -37.40
N ASP A 22 -18.78 -18.31 -36.61
CA ASP A 22 -18.95 -18.96 -35.30
C ASP A 22 -19.46 -17.99 -34.23
N ILE A 23 -19.17 -16.67 -34.33
CA ILE A 23 -19.74 -15.67 -33.43
C ILE A 23 -21.20 -15.43 -33.72
N PHE A 24 -21.67 -15.47 -34.98
CA PHE A 24 -23.05 -15.28 -35.35
C PHE A 24 -23.91 -16.52 -35.05
N SER A 25 -23.39 -17.72 -35.11
CA SER A 25 -24.12 -18.93 -34.72
C SER A 25 -24.33 -19.01 -33.20
N ASN A 26 -23.36 -18.58 -32.42
CA ASN A 26 -23.46 -18.49 -30.93
C ASN A 26 -24.41 -17.39 -30.48
N LEU A 27 -24.49 -16.25 -31.19
CA LEU A 27 -25.47 -15.17 -30.89
C LEU A 27 -26.90 -15.60 -31.15
N ASN A 28 -27.16 -16.44 -32.17
CA ASN A 28 -28.50 -16.97 -32.43
C ASN A 28 -28.91 -18.05 -31.42
N HIS A 29 -27.99 -18.81 -30.86
CA HIS A 29 -28.27 -19.78 -29.79
C HIS A 29 -28.64 -19.07 -28.47
N TRP A 30 -27.98 -17.97 -28.16
CA TRP A 30 -28.28 -17.11 -27.01
C TRP A 30 -29.67 -16.43 -27.14
N ASN A 31 -30.06 -16.01 -28.34
CA ASN A 31 -31.36 -15.40 -28.57
C ASN A 31 -32.52 -16.41 -28.54
N MET A 32 -32.28 -17.68 -28.76
CA MET A 32 -33.32 -18.72 -28.64
C MET A 32 -33.56 -19.19 -27.21
N GLU A 33 -32.52 -19.13 -26.33
CA GLU A 33 -32.69 -19.39 -24.89
C GLU A 33 -33.32 -18.19 -24.15
N ALA A 34 -33.00 -16.95 -24.56
CA ALA A 34 -33.61 -15.75 -23.99
C ALA A 34 -35.10 -15.63 -24.16
N ASN A 35 -35.69 -16.30 -25.18
CA ASN A 35 -37.14 -16.32 -25.42
C ASN A 35 -37.88 -17.44 -24.65
N LYS A 36 -37.19 -18.36 -23.95
CA LYS A 36 -37.82 -19.36 -23.06
C LYS A 36 -37.87 -18.96 -21.59
N VAL A 37 -37.35 -17.81 -21.19
CA VAL A 37 -37.36 -17.30 -19.81
C VAL A 37 -38.47 -16.29 -19.54
N LYS A 38 -39.55 -16.32 -20.30
CA LYS A 38 -40.66 -15.38 -20.08
C LYS A 38 -41.76 -15.82 -19.10
N ASP A 39 -41.60 -16.96 -18.41
CA ASP A 39 -42.65 -17.41 -17.48
C ASP A 39 -42.11 -18.13 -16.23
N SER A 40 -41.29 -17.46 -15.42
CA SER A 40 -41.04 -17.95 -14.05
C SER A 40 -40.59 -16.84 -13.10
N HIS A 41 -41.37 -15.79 -12.93
CA HIS A 41 -41.21 -14.87 -11.81
C HIS A 41 -42.14 -15.27 -10.65
N ARG A 42 -41.96 -16.47 -10.11
CA ARG A 42 -42.30 -16.79 -8.72
C ARG A 42 -41.01 -16.90 -7.90
N PRO A 43 -40.87 -16.15 -6.80
CA PRO A 43 -39.72 -16.32 -5.93
C PRO A 43 -39.73 -17.75 -5.37
N PRO A 44 -38.56 -18.43 -5.29
CA PRO A 44 -38.46 -19.71 -4.62
C PRO A 44 -38.74 -19.51 -3.14
N THR A 45 -39.77 -20.17 -2.64
CA THR A 45 -40.11 -20.33 -1.22
C THR A 45 -39.12 -21.36 -0.65
N ASP A 46 -37.93 -20.94 -0.26
CA ASP A 46 -37.10 -21.69 0.64
C ASP A 46 -36.40 -20.71 1.61
N GLY A 47 -36.38 -21.04 2.89
CA GLY A 47 -36.11 -20.17 4.05
C GLY A 47 -34.74 -19.51 4.13
N GLY A 48 -34.16 -19.13 3.02
CA GLY A 48 -32.99 -18.24 2.91
C GLY A 48 -33.47 -16.80 2.72
N MET A 49 -32.88 -15.83 3.45
CA MET A 49 -33.12 -14.41 3.25
C MET A 49 -33.17 -14.10 1.74
N ALA A 50 -34.33 -13.62 1.25
CA ALA A 50 -34.51 -13.17 -0.12
C ALA A 50 -33.41 -12.15 -0.41
N ARG A 51 -32.51 -12.40 -1.40
CA ARG A 51 -31.46 -11.47 -1.80
C ARG A 51 -32.14 -10.21 -2.29
N GLU A 52 -32.00 -9.11 -1.53
CA GLU A 52 -32.54 -7.82 -1.93
C GLU A 52 -31.92 -7.41 -3.27
N GLU A 53 -32.74 -7.33 -4.32
CA GLU A 53 -32.29 -6.91 -5.66
C GLU A 53 -32.15 -5.40 -5.75
N PHE A 54 -32.98 -4.66 -5.02
CA PHE A 54 -32.95 -3.20 -4.95
C PHE A 54 -32.97 -2.73 -3.51
N ILE A 55 -32.29 -1.60 -3.29
CA ILE A 55 -32.31 -0.87 -2.00
C ILE A 55 -32.39 0.63 -2.27
N ARG A 56 -33.02 1.37 -1.36
CA ARG A 56 -33.00 2.84 -1.36
C ARG A 56 -32.19 3.33 -0.17
N VAL A 57 -31.16 4.15 -0.43
CA VAL A 57 -30.37 4.77 0.61
C VAL A 57 -30.50 6.29 0.48
N GLY A 58 -31.09 6.91 1.49
CA GLY A 58 -31.53 8.29 1.40
C GLY A 58 -32.53 8.47 0.24
N THR A 59 -32.19 9.34 -0.69
CA THR A 59 -32.99 9.61 -1.91
C THR A 59 -32.60 8.76 -3.12
N THR A 60 -31.49 8.02 -3.06
CA THR A 60 -30.94 7.29 -4.19
C THR A 60 -31.35 5.82 -4.16
N LEU A 61 -31.90 5.34 -5.29
CA LEU A 61 -32.17 3.94 -5.53
C LEU A 61 -30.92 3.24 -6.06
N TYR A 62 -30.62 2.05 -5.57
CA TYR A 62 -29.54 1.19 -6.04
C TYR A 62 -30.08 -0.17 -6.45
N LYS A 63 -29.57 -0.69 -7.58
CA LYS A 63 -29.70 -2.10 -7.96
C LYS A 63 -28.47 -2.85 -7.49
N ILE A 64 -28.68 -4.00 -6.86
CA ILE A 64 -27.60 -4.90 -6.44
C ILE A 64 -27.40 -5.90 -7.56
N VAL A 65 -26.22 -5.89 -8.16
CA VAL A 65 -25.88 -6.76 -9.29
C VAL A 65 -24.69 -7.65 -8.93
N GLU A 66 -24.71 -8.87 -9.45
CA GLU A 66 -23.60 -9.80 -9.36
C GLU A 66 -22.79 -9.71 -10.66
N GLN A 67 -21.66 -9.01 -10.62
CA GLN A 67 -20.77 -8.86 -11.75
C GLN A 67 -19.81 -10.05 -11.82
N PRO A 68 -19.71 -10.78 -12.96
CA PRO A 68 -18.77 -11.88 -13.11
C PRO A 68 -17.32 -11.39 -13.05
N ARG A 69 -16.43 -12.22 -12.50
CA ARG A 69 -14.98 -11.98 -12.44
C ARG A 69 -14.27 -12.81 -13.52
N LEU A 70 -13.14 -12.29 -14.00
CA LEU A 70 -12.31 -12.96 -15.00
C LEU A 70 -11.85 -14.36 -14.55
N ASN A 71 -11.53 -14.52 -13.26
CA ASN A 71 -11.04 -15.77 -12.67
C ASN A 71 -12.14 -16.65 -12.06
N GLY A 72 -13.38 -16.47 -12.53
CA GLY A 72 -14.55 -17.16 -12.00
C GLY A 72 -15.14 -16.49 -10.75
N GLY A 73 -16.40 -16.85 -10.43
CA GLY A 73 -17.17 -16.25 -9.35
C GLY A 73 -17.74 -14.86 -9.70
N TYR A 74 -18.41 -14.25 -8.71
CA TYR A 74 -19.12 -12.99 -8.87
C TYR A 74 -18.71 -12.00 -7.79
N VAL A 75 -18.86 -10.71 -8.09
CA VAL A 75 -18.73 -9.63 -7.11
C VAL A 75 -20.03 -8.86 -7.04
N ARG A 76 -20.57 -8.70 -5.84
CA ARG A 76 -21.79 -7.93 -5.60
C ARG A 76 -21.47 -6.44 -5.66
N LYS A 77 -22.17 -5.72 -6.57
CA LYS A 77 -22.03 -4.26 -6.75
C LYS A 77 -23.37 -3.56 -6.60
N ARG A 78 -23.30 -2.35 -6.06
CA ARG A 78 -24.44 -1.43 -5.99
C ARG A 78 -24.30 -0.42 -7.13
N ILE A 79 -25.28 -0.40 -8.04
CA ILE A 79 -25.34 0.53 -9.17
C ILE A 79 -26.50 1.48 -8.91
N ALA A 80 -26.24 2.80 -8.98
CA ALA A 80 -27.32 3.78 -8.91
C ALA A 80 -28.35 3.50 -10.02
N TRP A 81 -29.64 3.42 -9.66
CA TRP A 81 -30.71 3.03 -10.54
C TRP A 81 -31.77 4.11 -10.65
N ASN A 82 -32.49 4.13 -11.77
CA ASN A 82 -33.54 5.11 -12.01
C ASN A 82 -34.89 4.56 -11.51
N ASN A 83 -35.62 5.40 -10.77
CA ASN A 83 -36.98 5.03 -10.28
C ASN A 83 -37.95 4.74 -11.42
N GLU A 84 -37.87 5.46 -12.56
CA GLU A 84 -38.76 5.26 -13.69
C GLU A 84 -38.48 3.90 -14.37
N THR A 85 -37.22 3.55 -14.56
CA THR A 85 -36.84 2.22 -15.07
C THR A 85 -37.36 1.12 -14.15
N LEU A 86 -37.25 1.27 -12.82
CA LEU A 86 -37.80 0.31 -11.88
C LEU A 86 -39.29 0.15 -12.02
N ARG A 87 -40.04 1.26 -12.20
CA ARG A 87 -41.50 1.22 -12.41
C ARG A 87 -41.92 0.56 -13.74
N GLN A 88 -41.12 0.77 -14.79
CA GLN A 88 -41.32 0.13 -16.09
C GLN A 88 -41.12 -1.39 -16.02
N ASP A 89 -40.06 -1.82 -15.31
CA ASP A 89 -39.69 -3.22 -15.22
C ASP A 89 -40.59 -4.02 -14.25
N TYR A 90 -41.00 -3.42 -13.11
CA TYR A 90 -41.63 -4.11 -11.98
C TYR A 90 -43.03 -3.55 -11.59
N GLY A 91 -43.47 -2.46 -12.21
CA GLY A 91 -44.74 -1.79 -11.89
C GLY A 91 -44.62 -0.73 -10.79
N LYS A 92 -45.69 0.11 -10.67
CA LYS A 92 -45.67 1.29 -9.79
C LYS A 92 -45.58 0.95 -8.29
N ASP A 93 -46.16 -0.16 -7.89
CA ASP A 93 -46.30 -0.56 -6.49
C ASP A 93 -45.00 -1.17 -5.92
N TYR A 94 -44.12 -1.70 -6.80
CA TYR A 94 -42.89 -2.35 -6.41
C TYR A 94 -41.94 -1.41 -5.64
N ILE A 95 -41.89 -0.11 -5.95
CA ILE A 95 -41.02 0.87 -5.29
C ILE A 95 -41.36 1.01 -3.79
N GLY A 96 -42.60 0.70 -3.39
CA GLY A 96 -43.05 0.70 -1.99
C GLY A 96 -42.43 -0.40 -1.16
N SER A 97 -42.12 -1.55 -1.78
CA SER A 97 -41.57 -2.74 -1.14
C SER A 97 -40.03 -2.68 -0.99
N VAL A 98 -39.37 -1.74 -1.71
CA VAL A 98 -37.90 -1.63 -1.69
C VAL A 98 -37.42 -1.23 -0.29
N PRO A 99 -36.47 -1.98 0.33
CA PRO A 99 -35.86 -1.65 1.63
C PRO A 99 -35.26 -0.26 1.63
N LYS A 100 -35.45 0.46 2.74
CA LYS A 100 -35.06 1.87 2.88
C LYS A 100 -34.08 2.06 4.03
N TYR A 101 -32.98 2.77 3.75
CA TYR A 101 -31.94 3.12 4.71
C TYR A 101 -31.72 4.64 4.71
N ASP A 102 -31.40 5.19 5.88
CA ASP A 102 -31.16 6.63 6.01
C ASP A 102 -29.82 7.06 5.38
N GLY A 103 -28.84 6.16 5.35
CA GLY A 103 -27.52 6.42 4.79
C GLY A 103 -26.63 5.18 4.79
N PHE A 104 -25.35 5.42 4.52
CA PHE A 104 -24.30 4.42 4.64
C PHE A 104 -23.49 4.66 5.92
N CYS A 105 -23.00 3.58 6.52
CA CYS A 105 -21.97 3.62 7.57
C CYS A 105 -20.85 2.62 7.23
N THR A 106 -19.75 2.67 7.97
CA THR A 106 -18.66 1.69 7.87
C THR A 106 -18.29 1.27 9.29
N VAL A 107 -18.80 0.11 9.70
CA VAL A 107 -18.53 -0.50 11.01
C VAL A 107 -17.81 -1.81 10.78
N PRO A 108 -16.48 -1.84 10.99
CA PRO A 108 -15.65 -3.01 10.74
C PRO A 108 -15.78 -3.99 11.91
N GLU A 109 -16.51 -5.06 11.69
CA GLU A 109 -16.64 -6.20 12.60
C GLU A 109 -16.61 -7.50 11.80
N HIS A 110 -15.87 -8.50 12.27
CA HIS A 110 -15.87 -9.83 11.68
C HIS A 110 -16.69 -10.82 12.51
N VAL A 111 -16.59 -10.71 13.82
CA VAL A 111 -17.39 -11.50 14.76
C VAL A 111 -18.61 -10.68 15.16
N GLY A 112 -19.81 -11.20 14.87
CA GLY A 112 -21.05 -10.47 15.13
C GLY A 112 -21.37 -9.36 14.10
N TYR A 113 -20.86 -9.50 12.86
CA TYR A 113 -21.11 -8.56 11.78
C TYR A 113 -22.59 -8.20 11.61
N LYS A 114 -22.86 -6.90 11.46
CA LYS A 114 -24.20 -6.37 11.24
C LYS A 114 -24.26 -5.69 9.86
N PRO A 115 -25.06 -6.20 8.93
CA PRO A 115 -25.24 -5.57 7.61
C PRO A 115 -25.95 -4.20 7.71
N VAL A 116 -26.73 -4.00 8.77
CA VAL A 116 -27.44 -2.75 9.06
C VAL A 116 -27.16 -2.35 10.51
N VAL A 117 -26.73 -1.12 10.71
CA VAL A 117 -26.47 -0.55 12.03
C VAL A 117 -27.44 0.62 12.25
N GLY A 118 -28.40 0.42 13.14
CA GLY A 118 -29.54 1.32 13.26
C GLY A 118 -30.35 1.35 11.97
N LYS A 119 -30.36 2.49 11.27
CA LYS A 119 -31.01 2.66 9.95
C LYS A 119 -29.99 2.85 8.81
N PHE A 120 -28.72 2.58 9.05
CA PHE A 120 -27.63 2.77 8.09
C PHE A 120 -27.16 1.43 7.53
N LEU A 121 -26.96 1.36 6.22
CA LEU A 121 -26.41 0.19 5.56
C LEU A 121 -24.89 0.17 5.75
N ASN A 122 -24.35 -0.93 6.27
CA ASN A 122 -22.94 -1.10 6.50
C ASN A 122 -22.19 -1.37 5.18
N LEU A 123 -21.23 -0.53 4.86
CA LEU A 123 -20.36 -0.68 3.69
C LEU A 123 -19.17 -1.61 3.93
N TYR A 124 -18.84 -1.89 5.21
CA TYR A 124 -17.84 -2.90 5.51
C TYR A 124 -18.38 -4.27 5.08
N GLU A 125 -17.57 -5.04 4.38
CA GLU A 125 -18.04 -6.33 3.87
C GLU A 125 -17.74 -7.45 4.88
N PRO A 126 -18.71 -8.37 5.12
CA PRO A 126 -18.44 -9.55 5.90
C PRO A 126 -17.39 -10.42 5.19
N ILE A 127 -16.67 -11.21 5.97
CA ILE A 127 -15.86 -12.31 5.43
C ILE A 127 -16.75 -13.56 5.33
N ASP A 128 -16.60 -14.31 4.24
CA ASP A 128 -17.44 -15.48 3.97
C ASP A 128 -17.01 -16.73 4.77
N HIS A 129 -15.81 -16.68 5.35
CA HIS A 129 -15.26 -17.80 6.11
C HIS A 129 -16.00 -17.98 7.42
N LYS A 130 -16.41 -19.23 7.70
CA LYS A 130 -16.99 -19.62 8.98
C LYS A 130 -15.91 -20.30 9.81
N PRO A 131 -15.62 -19.83 11.04
CA PRO A 131 -14.69 -20.49 11.93
C PRO A 131 -15.13 -21.93 12.25
N ILE A 132 -14.23 -22.89 12.06
CA ILE A 132 -14.46 -24.32 12.30
C ILE A 132 -13.22 -24.87 12.98
N GLU A 133 -13.40 -25.61 14.07
CA GLU A 133 -12.28 -26.27 14.77
C GLU A 133 -11.50 -27.20 13.83
N GLY A 134 -10.17 -27.11 13.85
CA GLY A 134 -9.28 -27.89 12.97
C GLY A 134 -7.83 -27.43 13.04
N ASP A 135 -6.98 -28.08 12.27
CA ASP A 135 -5.56 -27.77 12.15
C ASP A 135 -5.28 -26.84 10.96
N PHE A 136 -4.19 -26.06 11.09
CA PHE A 136 -3.76 -25.09 10.07
C PHE A 136 -2.23 -25.12 9.88
N PRO A 137 -1.64 -26.27 9.53
CA PRO A 137 -0.18 -26.44 9.45
C PRO A 137 0.48 -25.55 8.40
N SER A 138 -0.17 -25.33 7.25
CA SER A 138 0.39 -24.48 6.18
C SER A 138 0.38 -23.02 6.60
N ILE A 139 -0.70 -22.52 7.22
CA ILE A 139 -0.76 -21.16 7.74
C ILE A 139 0.25 -20.97 8.86
N ARG A 140 0.37 -21.94 9.77
CA ARG A 140 1.37 -21.91 10.86
C ARG A 140 2.77 -21.80 10.28
N SER A 141 3.13 -22.64 9.32
CA SER A 141 4.43 -22.61 8.65
C SER A 141 4.70 -21.27 7.97
N LEU A 142 3.70 -20.68 7.30
CA LEU A 142 3.84 -19.34 6.70
C LEU A 142 4.07 -18.27 7.75
N VAL A 143 3.30 -18.26 8.83
CA VAL A 143 3.41 -17.28 9.92
C VAL A 143 4.75 -17.41 10.64
N GLU A 144 5.20 -18.66 10.92
CA GLU A 144 6.53 -18.94 11.47
C GLU A 144 7.65 -18.43 10.54
N HIS A 145 7.52 -18.65 9.24
CA HIS A 145 8.48 -18.16 8.26
C HIS A 145 8.56 -16.63 8.20
N ILE A 146 7.42 -15.94 8.20
CA ILE A 146 7.36 -14.46 8.12
C ILE A 146 7.82 -13.80 9.43
N PHE A 147 7.44 -14.33 10.58
CA PHE A 147 7.68 -13.68 11.86
C PHE A 147 8.83 -14.31 12.68
N GLY A 148 9.28 -15.51 12.34
CA GLY A 148 10.42 -16.17 12.99
C GLY A 148 10.30 -16.16 14.52
N GLU A 149 11.31 -15.64 15.20
CA GLU A 149 11.36 -15.49 16.66
C GLU A 149 10.22 -14.61 17.23
N GLN A 150 9.57 -13.81 16.40
CA GLN A 150 8.41 -12.98 16.76
C GLN A 150 7.07 -13.62 16.36
N TYR A 151 7.01 -14.95 16.23
CA TYR A 151 5.82 -15.70 15.84
C TYR A 151 4.58 -15.31 16.67
N GLU A 152 4.69 -15.30 17.99
CA GLU A 152 3.57 -14.94 18.88
C GLU A 152 3.11 -13.49 18.68
N LEU A 153 4.05 -12.56 18.41
CA LEU A 153 3.72 -11.18 18.08
C LEU A 153 2.97 -11.09 16.73
N GLY A 154 3.38 -11.91 15.75
CA GLY A 154 2.71 -12.05 14.46
C GLY A 154 1.29 -12.60 14.61
N MET A 155 1.11 -13.61 15.47
CA MET A 155 -0.20 -14.16 15.79
C MET A 155 -1.09 -13.13 16.47
N ASP A 156 -0.58 -12.34 17.42
CA ASP A 156 -1.32 -11.24 18.04
C ASP A 156 -1.72 -10.16 17.02
N TYR A 157 -0.82 -9.82 16.08
CA TYR A 157 -1.13 -8.88 15.02
C TYR A 157 -2.31 -9.35 14.15
N LEU A 158 -2.30 -10.63 13.72
CA LEU A 158 -3.37 -11.23 12.92
C LEU A 158 -4.68 -11.36 13.73
N GLN A 159 -4.58 -11.72 15.00
CA GLN A 159 -5.73 -11.81 15.91
C GLN A 159 -6.39 -10.45 16.13
N LEU A 160 -5.60 -9.39 16.33
CA LEU A 160 -6.10 -8.02 16.48
C LEU A 160 -6.74 -7.50 15.21
N LEU A 161 -6.19 -7.81 14.03
CA LEU A 161 -6.84 -7.49 12.74
C LEU A 161 -8.22 -8.12 12.65
N TYR A 162 -8.37 -9.35 13.16
CA TYR A 162 -9.62 -10.10 13.08
C TYR A 162 -10.62 -9.69 14.15
N LEU A 163 -10.21 -9.64 15.44
CA LEU A 163 -11.11 -9.40 16.56
C LEU A 163 -11.32 -7.92 16.89
N GLN A 164 -10.34 -7.07 16.61
CA GLN A 164 -10.36 -5.64 16.93
C GLN A 164 -9.98 -4.78 15.71
N PRO A 165 -10.75 -4.83 14.62
CA PRO A 165 -10.39 -4.19 13.34
C PRO A 165 -10.21 -2.67 13.42
N ILE A 166 -10.75 -2.01 14.46
CA ILE A 166 -10.56 -0.56 14.71
C ILE A 166 -9.21 -0.26 15.38
N GLN A 167 -8.63 -1.24 16.12
CA GLN A 167 -7.37 -1.03 16.83
C GLN A 167 -6.26 -0.65 15.84
N LYS A 168 -5.54 0.45 16.10
CA LYS A 168 -4.36 0.83 15.32
C LYS A 168 -3.23 -0.15 15.56
N LEU A 169 -2.55 -0.55 14.49
CA LEU A 169 -1.42 -1.47 14.52
C LEU A 169 -0.24 -0.86 13.74
N PRO A 170 0.99 -1.30 14.00
CA PRO A 170 2.16 -0.84 13.27
C PRO A 170 2.05 -1.12 11.77
N ILE A 171 2.74 -0.33 10.98
CA ILE A 171 3.00 -0.59 9.58
C ILE A 171 3.91 -1.81 9.53
N LEU A 172 3.43 -2.93 9.01
CA LEU A 172 4.22 -4.13 8.81
C LEU A 172 4.98 -3.99 7.48
N LEU A 173 6.31 -4.02 7.55
CA LEU A 173 7.18 -3.92 6.38
C LEU A 173 8.05 -5.17 6.27
N LEU A 174 7.83 -5.95 5.22
CA LEU A 174 8.56 -7.17 4.92
C LEU A 174 9.63 -6.87 3.86
N VAL A 175 10.90 -7.07 4.20
CA VAL A 175 12.01 -6.77 3.30
C VAL A 175 12.85 -8.00 3.00
N SER A 176 13.39 -8.09 1.78
CA SER A 176 14.37 -9.09 1.38
C SER A 176 15.01 -8.68 0.06
N GLU A 177 16.30 -8.85 -0.10
CA GLU A 177 16.98 -8.72 -1.41
C GLU A 177 16.72 -9.93 -2.30
N GLU A 178 16.43 -11.07 -1.69
CA GLU A 178 16.19 -12.31 -2.40
C GLU A 178 14.75 -12.38 -2.95
N ARG A 179 14.61 -13.13 -4.03
CA ARG A 179 13.30 -13.52 -4.58
C ARG A 179 12.85 -14.83 -3.94
N ASN A 180 11.59 -15.16 -4.15
CA ASN A 180 10.98 -16.41 -3.66
C ASN A 180 11.05 -16.56 -2.13
N THR A 181 10.70 -15.48 -1.43
CA THR A 181 10.72 -15.38 0.03
C THR A 181 9.34 -15.51 0.68
N GLY A 182 8.27 -15.72 -0.10
CA GLY A 182 6.91 -15.83 0.43
C GLY A 182 6.23 -14.50 0.77
N LYS A 183 6.86 -13.33 0.56
CA LYS A 183 6.25 -12.01 0.82
C LYS A 183 4.91 -11.82 0.10
N SER A 184 4.90 -11.99 -1.22
CA SER A 184 3.67 -11.86 -2.03
C SER A 184 2.65 -12.95 -1.69
N THR A 185 3.09 -14.16 -1.30
CA THR A 185 2.22 -15.23 -0.81
C THR A 185 1.51 -14.80 0.48
N PHE A 186 2.23 -14.15 1.39
CA PHE A 186 1.63 -13.60 2.62
C PHE A 186 0.60 -12.50 2.33
N LEU A 187 0.88 -11.59 1.39
CA LEU A 187 -0.12 -10.59 0.97
C LEU A 187 -1.36 -11.24 0.35
N ASN A 188 -1.18 -12.27 -0.48
CA ASN A 188 -2.29 -13.03 -1.07
C ASN A 188 -3.06 -13.84 -0.02
N PHE A 189 -2.39 -14.37 1.00
CA PHE A 189 -3.04 -14.99 2.16
C PHE A 189 -3.90 -13.97 2.93
N LEU A 190 -3.38 -12.78 3.22
CA LEU A 190 -4.17 -11.71 3.85
C LEU A 190 -5.39 -11.32 3.00
N LYS A 191 -5.22 -11.28 1.67
CA LYS A 191 -6.33 -11.04 0.73
C LYS A 191 -7.36 -12.16 0.74
N ALA A 192 -6.94 -13.41 0.85
CA ALA A 192 -7.85 -14.54 0.99
C ALA A 192 -8.59 -14.52 2.32
N LEU A 193 -7.89 -14.19 3.41
CA LEU A 193 -8.43 -14.14 4.78
C LEU A 193 -9.48 -13.04 4.96
N PHE A 194 -9.15 -11.79 4.57
CA PHE A 194 -10.00 -10.61 4.77
C PHE A 194 -10.76 -10.17 3.51
N GLN A 195 -10.58 -10.86 2.41
CA GLN A 195 -11.32 -10.74 1.16
C GLN A 195 -11.39 -9.29 0.61
N ASN A 196 -12.60 -8.74 0.46
CA ASN A 196 -12.80 -7.40 -0.10
C ASN A 196 -12.36 -6.26 0.84
N ASN A 197 -12.04 -6.57 2.10
CA ASN A 197 -11.53 -5.61 3.06
C ASN A 197 -10.02 -5.34 2.90
N VAL A 198 -9.36 -6.01 1.95
CA VAL A 198 -7.96 -5.76 1.56
C VAL A 198 -7.91 -5.16 0.16
N THR A 199 -7.14 -4.08 0.01
CA THR A 199 -6.82 -3.49 -1.30
C THR A 199 -5.33 -3.58 -1.57
N PHE A 200 -4.98 -3.90 -2.85
CA PHE A 200 -3.61 -3.81 -3.34
C PHE A 200 -3.41 -2.45 -3.98
N ASN A 201 -2.38 -1.76 -3.55
CA ASN A 201 -2.01 -0.44 -4.02
C ASN A 201 -0.60 -0.44 -4.60
N THR A 202 -0.32 0.54 -5.44
CA THR A 202 1.00 0.82 -5.99
C THR A 202 1.67 2.00 -5.29
N ASN A 203 2.95 2.23 -5.55
CA ASN A 203 3.66 3.42 -5.05
C ASN A 203 3.02 4.73 -5.54
N GLU A 204 2.40 4.71 -6.72
CA GLU A 204 1.75 5.89 -7.32
C GLU A 204 0.44 6.24 -6.62
N ASP A 205 -0.29 5.26 -6.09
CA ASP A 205 -1.53 5.48 -5.35
C ASP A 205 -1.29 6.33 -4.10
N PHE A 206 -0.10 6.21 -3.48
CA PHE A 206 0.29 7.08 -2.36
C PHE A 206 0.46 8.56 -2.76
N ARG A 207 0.68 8.85 -4.04
CA ARG A 207 0.84 10.21 -4.57
C ARG A 207 -0.47 10.76 -5.12
N SER A 208 -1.42 9.90 -5.43
CA SER A 208 -2.70 10.27 -5.98
C SER A 208 -3.53 11.10 -5.00
N GLN A 209 -4.26 12.10 -5.52
CA GLN A 209 -5.30 12.80 -4.78
C GLN A 209 -6.57 11.94 -4.67
N PHE A 210 -6.80 11.04 -5.65
CA PHE A 210 -7.95 10.15 -5.68
C PHE A 210 -7.65 8.89 -4.88
N ASN A 211 -8.37 8.71 -3.80
CA ASN A 211 -8.09 7.71 -2.76
C ASN A 211 -9.35 6.98 -2.30
N SER A 212 -10.39 7.01 -3.13
CA SER A 212 -11.70 6.41 -2.80
C SER A 212 -11.66 4.89 -2.64
N ASP A 213 -10.70 4.22 -3.23
CA ASP A 213 -10.47 2.76 -3.15
C ASP A 213 -9.91 2.31 -1.79
N TRP A 214 -9.34 3.24 -1.00
CA TRP A 214 -8.87 2.98 0.37
C TRP A 214 -10.00 3.06 1.40
N ALA A 215 -11.10 3.70 1.00
CA ALA A 215 -12.22 3.98 1.87
C ALA A 215 -12.82 2.69 2.43
N GLY A 216 -12.89 2.60 3.77
CA GLY A 216 -13.50 1.47 4.47
C GLY A 216 -12.71 0.16 4.36
N LYS A 217 -11.46 0.16 3.92
CA LYS A 217 -10.61 -1.03 3.90
C LYS A 217 -9.96 -1.27 5.25
N LEU A 218 -9.78 -2.55 5.60
CA LEU A 218 -9.05 -2.99 6.77
C LEU A 218 -7.54 -2.95 6.55
N LEU A 219 -7.11 -3.42 5.36
CA LEU A 219 -5.71 -3.51 4.98
C LEU A 219 -5.48 -2.83 3.62
N ILE A 220 -4.44 -2.02 3.58
CA ILE A 220 -3.84 -1.47 2.37
C ILE A 220 -2.49 -2.16 2.22
N VAL A 221 -2.36 -2.96 1.18
CA VAL A 221 -1.15 -3.74 0.92
C VAL A 221 -0.42 -3.21 -0.31
N VAL A 222 0.90 -3.18 -0.26
CA VAL A 222 1.76 -2.78 -1.38
C VAL A 222 2.82 -3.84 -1.56
N ASP A 223 2.81 -4.46 -2.73
CA ASP A 223 3.93 -5.29 -3.17
C ASP A 223 4.95 -4.42 -3.89
N GLU A 224 6.23 -4.65 -3.64
CA GLU A 224 7.34 -3.87 -4.18
C GLU A 224 7.31 -2.37 -3.81
N VAL A 225 7.13 -2.06 -2.51
CA VAL A 225 7.16 -0.67 -2.04
C VAL A 225 8.55 -0.06 -2.21
N LEU A 226 8.56 1.16 -2.77
CA LEU A 226 9.74 2.02 -2.87
C LEU A 226 9.31 3.49 -2.75
N LEU A 227 9.30 4.00 -1.52
CA LEU A 227 8.93 5.38 -1.21
C LEU A 227 10.20 6.20 -0.91
N SER A 228 10.87 6.61 -1.98
CA SER A 228 12.12 7.39 -1.91
C SER A 228 11.90 8.86 -1.53
N ARG A 229 10.67 9.37 -1.62
CA ARG A 229 10.33 10.74 -1.24
C ARG A 229 9.92 10.81 0.22
N ARG A 230 10.42 11.81 0.93
CA ARG A 230 10.07 12.04 2.34
C ARG A 230 8.59 12.30 2.54
N GLU A 231 7.96 13.02 1.60
CA GLU A 231 6.53 13.33 1.65
C GLU A 231 5.66 12.06 1.63
N ASP A 232 6.03 11.05 0.82
CA ASP A 232 5.30 9.79 0.73
C ASP A 232 5.40 9.02 2.07
N SER A 233 6.60 8.95 2.65
CA SER A 233 6.84 8.31 3.95
C SER A 233 6.14 9.02 5.10
N GLU A 234 6.13 10.37 5.12
CA GLU A 234 5.39 11.16 6.11
C GLU A 234 3.88 10.96 5.97
N ARG A 235 3.36 10.92 4.73
CA ARG A 235 1.94 10.64 4.48
C ARG A 235 1.55 9.26 5.02
N LEU A 236 2.36 8.25 4.76
CA LEU A 236 2.13 6.89 5.28
C LEU A 236 2.10 6.86 6.81
N LYS A 237 3.07 7.52 7.46
CA LYS A 237 3.13 7.66 8.92
C LYS A 237 1.90 8.37 9.48
N ASN A 238 1.47 9.46 8.85
CA ASN A 238 0.29 10.21 9.27
C ASN A 238 -0.99 9.38 9.14
N LEU A 239 -1.17 8.68 8.02
CA LEU A 239 -2.33 7.81 7.79
C LEU A 239 -2.37 6.65 8.78
N SER A 240 -1.24 6.04 9.12
CA SER A 240 -1.19 4.90 10.05
C SER A 240 -1.78 5.22 11.42
N THR A 241 -1.81 6.49 11.82
CA THR A 241 -2.33 6.96 13.10
C THR A 241 -3.60 7.80 12.99
N ALA A 242 -4.04 8.15 11.78
CA ALA A 242 -5.22 8.98 11.55
C ALA A 242 -6.49 8.27 12.05
N LEU A 243 -7.41 9.04 12.63
CA LEU A 243 -8.74 8.57 13.02
C LEU A 243 -9.77 8.82 11.92
N SER A 244 -9.55 9.83 11.10
CA SER A 244 -10.37 10.18 9.96
C SER A 244 -9.50 10.53 8.76
N TYR A 245 -10.10 10.52 7.60
CA TYR A 245 -9.43 10.73 6.34
C TYR A 245 -10.38 11.35 5.31
N LYS A 246 -9.90 12.33 4.55
CA LYS A 246 -10.68 12.95 3.49
C LYS A 246 -10.59 12.11 2.22
N VAL A 247 -11.72 11.57 1.80
CA VAL A 247 -11.85 10.81 0.56
C VAL A 247 -12.27 11.73 -0.56
N GLU A 248 -11.56 11.67 -1.66
CA GLU A 248 -11.87 12.38 -2.90
C GLU A 248 -12.11 11.35 -4.01
N ALA A 249 -13.35 11.31 -4.52
CA ALA A 249 -13.69 10.56 -5.71
C ALA A 249 -13.80 11.51 -6.90
N LYS A 250 -13.39 11.07 -8.08
CA LYS A 250 -13.45 11.89 -9.31
C LYS A 250 -14.86 12.45 -9.52
N GLY A 251 -15.00 13.78 -9.51
CA GLY A 251 -16.27 14.48 -9.73
C GLY A 251 -17.24 14.48 -8.53
N LYS A 252 -16.76 14.23 -7.31
CA LYS A 252 -17.54 14.34 -6.07
C LYS A 252 -16.80 15.21 -5.06
N ASP A 253 -17.56 15.87 -4.20
CA ASP A 253 -17.01 16.64 -3.09
C ASP A 253 -16.24 15.74 -2.11
N ARG A 254 -15.24 16.32 -1.44
CA ARG A 254 -14.46 15.65 -0.41
C ARG A 254 -15.33 15.34 0.80
N ASN A 255 -15.37 14.07 1.17
CA ASN A 255 -16.04 13.61 2.38
C ASN A 255 -15.02 13.08 3.39
N GLU A 256 -15.22 13.44 4.66
CA GLU A 256 -14.44 12.86 5.75
C GLU A 256 -15.08 11.55 6.21
N ILE A 257 -14.27 10.50 6.26
CA ILE A 257 -14.68 9.18 6.73
C ILE A 257 -13.75 8.69 7.84
N ALA A 258 -14.24 7.78 8.68
CA ALA A 258 -13.40 7.09 9.66
C ALA A 258 -12.30 6.29 8.95
N PHE A 259 -11.06 6.40 9.46
CA PHE A 259 -9.91 5.69 8.92
C PHE A 259 -9.38 4.68 9.94
N PHE A 260 -9.47 3.42 9.62
CA PHE A 260 -9.03 2.30 10.47
C PHE A 260 -8.09 1.33 9.71
N ALA A 261 -7.73 1.63 8.48
CA ALA A 261 -6.82 0.78 7.70
C ALA A 261 -5.44 0.64 8.35
N LYS A 262 -4.79 -0.51 8.12
CA LYS A 262 -3.41 -0.81 8.44
C LYS A 262 -2.64 -1.04 7.15
N PHE A 263 -1.34 -0.82 7.20
CA PHE A 263 -0.47 -0.97 6.05
C PHE A 263 0.39 -2.21 6.19
N VAL A 264 0.43 -3.03 5.14
CA VAL A 264 1.35 -4.16 5.01
C VAL A 264 2.10 -3.99 3.70
N LEU A 265 3.40 -3.81 3.80
CA LEU A 265 4.28 -3.42 2.72
C LEU A 265 5.32 -4.49 2.49
N CYS A 266 5.64 -4.80 1.23
CA CYS A 266 6.74 -5.67 0.86
C CYS A 266 7.74 -4.92 -0.01
N SER A 267 9.03 -5.19 0.17
CA SER A 267 10.08 -4.61 -0.67
C SER A 267 11.18 -5.62 -0.97
N ASN A 268 11.77 -5.50 -2.16
CA ASN A 268 13.00 -6.20 -2.51
C ASN A 268 14.27 -5.38 -2.19
N ASN A 269 14.10 -4.25 -1.50
CA ASN A 269 15.19 -3.42 -1.01
C ASN A 269 15.21 -3.48 0.53
N GLU A 270 16.30 -4.01 1.11
CA GLU A 270 16.47 -4.13 2.56
C GLU A 270 16.95 -2.85 3.22
N TYR A 271 17.47 -1.90 2.46
CA TYR A 271 18.14 -0.72 2.97
C TYR A 271 17.30 0.55 2.87
N LEU A 272 16.62 0.76 1.76
CA LEU A 272 15.93 2.01 1.45
C LEU A 272 14.52 1.78 0.85
N PRO A 273 13.67 0.90 1.41
CA PRO A 273 12.31 0.70 0.89
C PRO A 273 11.43 1.92 1.15
N VAL A 274 11.60 2.54 2.31
CA VAL A 274 10.90 3.74 2.79
C VAL A 274 11.84 4.56 3.67
N ILE A 275 11.58 5.85 3.82
CA ILE A 275 12.38 6.72 4.70
C ILE A 275 11.86 6.58 6.14
N ILE A 276 12.70 6.03 7.02
CA ILE A 276 12.41 5.86 8.45
C ILE A 276 13.46 6.61 9.26
N ASP A 277 13.00 7.59 10.04
CA ASP A 277 13.87 8.38 10.91
C ASP A 277 14.22 7.63 12.20
N SER A 278 15.27 8.06 12.87
CA SER A 278 15.64 7.56 14.19
C SER A 278 14.55 7.84 15.22
N GLY A 279 14.23 6.84 16.05
CA GLY A 279 13.20 6.95 17.08
C GLY A 279 11.77 6.73 16.56
N GLU A 280 11.60 6.34 15.30
CA GLU A 280 10.28 6.02 14.75
C GLU A 280 9.75 4.69 15.34
N THR A 281 8.51 4.71 15.82
CA THR A 281 7.86 3.61 16.54
C THR A 281 6.66 3.01 15.81
N ARG A 282 6.34 3.52 14.62
CA ARG A 282 5.16 3.09 13.85
C ARG A 282 5.43 1.91 12.93
N TYR A 283 6.70 1.55 12.71
CA TYR A 283 7.09 0.48 11.81
C TYR A 283 7.48 -0.78 12.57
N TRP A 284 7.01 -1.90 12.06
CA TRP A 284 7.50 -3.23 12.39
C TRP A 284 8.12 -3.83 11.14
N VAL A 285 9.44 -3.89 11.09
CA VAL A 285 10.19 -4.34 9.92
C VAL A 285 10.67 -5.77 10.15
N ARG A 286 10.39 -6.65 9.18
CA ARG A 286 10.87 -8.03 9.19
C ARG A 286 11.69 -8.30 7.94
N LYS A 287 12.90 -8.81 8.13
CA LYS A 287 13.68 -9.42 7.05
C LYS A 287 13.17 -10.83 6.85
N ILE A 288 12.88 -11.17 5.58
CA ILE A 288 12.33 -12.48 5.21
C ILE A 288 13.38 -13.25 4.42
N ASP A 289 13.71 -14.43 4.90
CA ASP A 289 14.64 -15.33 4.24
C ASP A 289 13.99 -16.04 3.04
N ARG A 290 14.79 -16.67 2.20
CA ARG A 290 14.31 -17.44 1.06
C ARG A 290 13.58 -18.71 1.53
N LEU A 291 12.48 -19.06 0.86
CA LEU A 291 11.81 -20.34 1.05
C LEU A 291 12.73 -21.48 0.61
N GLN A 292 12.75 -22.54 1.40
CA GLN A 292 13.58 -23.73 1.09
C GLN A 292 13.02 -24.57 -0.05
N SER A 293 11.70 -24.54 -0.26
CA SER A 293 11.00 -25.28 -1.31
C SER A 293 9.90 -24.41 -1.92
N ASP A 294 9.62 -24.63 -3.20
CA ASP A 294 8.52 -24.00 -3.91
C ASP A 294 7.35 -24.98 -3.97
N ASP A 295 6.17 -24.57 -3.48
CA ASP A 295 4.93 -25.36 -3.50
C ASP A 295 3.87 -24.57 -4.29
N THR A 296 3.58 -24.99 -5.50
CA THR A 296 2.61 -24.33 -6.39
C THR A 296 1.19 -24.33 -5.84
N ASP A 297 0.85 -25.29 -4.97
CA ASP A 297 -0.47 -25.43 -4.37
C ASP A 297 -0.56 -24.76 -2.98
N PHE A 298 0.54 -24.16 -2.51
CA PHE A 298 0.62 -23.62 -1.15
C PHE A 298 -0.49 -22.60 -0.84
N LEU A 299 -0.79 -21.69 -1.77
CA LEU A 299 -1.88 -20.73 -1.58
C LEU A 299 -3.26 -21.40 -1.48
N GLN A 300 -3.49 -22.52 -2.15
CA GLN A 300 -4.74 -23.28 -2.03
C GLN A 300 -4.84 -23.98 -0.67
N LYS A 301 -3.74 -24.55 -0.18
CA LYS A 301 -3.65 -25.12 1.17
C LYS A 301 -3.95 -24.05 2.22
N LEU A 302 -3.32 -22.87 2.13
CA LEU A 302 -3.60 -21.75 3.00
C LEU A 302 -5.09 -21.39 3.03
N LYS A 303 -5.74 -21.26 1.85
CA LYS A 303 -7.16 -20.95 1.75
C LYS A 303 -8.06 -22.00 2.41
N ALA A 304 -7.73 -23.27 2.26
CA ALA A 304 -8.48 -24.37 2.85
C ALA A 304 -8.43 -24.36 4.40
N GLU A 305 -7.31 -23.90 4.96
CA GLU A 305 -7.08 -23.85 6.40
C GLU A 305 -7.63 -22.58 7.08
N ILE A 306 -8.09 -21.56 6.34
CA ILE A 306 -8.61 -20.30 6.90
C ILE A 306 -9.70 -20.53 7.95
N PRO A 307 -10.70 -21.41 7.76
CA PRO A 307 -11.72 -21.65 8.79
C PRO A 307 -11.14 -22.11 10.13
N ALA A 308 -10.18 -23.03 10.11
CA ALA A 308 -9.50 -23.52 11.30
C ALA A 308 -8.65 -22.44 11.97
N PHE A 309 -7.94 -21.65 11.16
CA PHE A 309 -7.14 -20.53 11.63
C PHE A 309 -8.00 -19.46 12.31
N LEU A 310 -9.16 -19.10 11.74
CA LEU A 310 -10.08 -18.13 12.35
C LEU A 310 -10.67 -18.66 13.66
N TYR A 311 -10.99 -19.95 13.75
CA TYR A 311 -11.42 -20.57 15.00
C TYR A 311 -10.34 -20.45 16.06
N HIS A 312 -9.09 -20.75 15.72
CA HIS A 312 -7.95 -20.58 16.61
C HIS A 312 -7.80 -19.13 17.08
N LEU A 313 -7.87 -18.14 16.18
CA LEU A 313 -7.77 -16.71 16.55
C LEU A 313 -8.90 -16.25 17.48
N GLN A 314 -10.08 -16.87 17.44
CA GLN A 314 -11.18 -16.55 18.35
C GLN A 314 -10.93 -17.07 19.77
N HIS A 315 -10.23 -18.20 19.92
CA HIS A 315 -10.08 -18.89 21.19
C HIS A 315 -8.71 -18.69 21.84
N ARG A 316 -7.72 -18.27 21.07
CA ARG A 316 -6.38 -17.96 21.56
C ARG A 316 -6.38 -16.71 22.44
N GLN A 317 -5.61 -16.75 23.52
CA GLN A 317 -5.32 -15.56 24.32
C GLN A 317 -4.17 -14.77 23.68
N LEU A 318 -4.29 -13.44 23.67
CA LEU A 318 -3.21 -12.58 23.23
C LEU A 318 -1.98 -12.76 24.11
N SER A 319 -0.81 -12.86 23.52
CA SER A 319 0.47 -12.95 24.22
C SER A 319 0.96 -11.59 24.73
N THR A 320 0.40 -10.50 24.17
CA THR A 320 0.78 -9.13 24.51
C THR A 320 -0.40 -8.32 25.04
N GLU A 321 -0.08 -7.33 25.88
CA GLU A 321 -1.03 -6.31 26.34
C GLU A 321 -0.88 -5.02 25.54
N LYS A 322 -1.92 -4.20 25.55
CA LYS A 322 -1.88 -2.87 24.94
C LYS A 322 -0.95 -1.93 25.70
N LYS A 323 0.24 -1.66 25.17
CA LYS A 323 1.26 -0.77 25.76
C LYS A 323 1.42 0.55 25.00
N SER A 324 0.81 0.69 23.81
CA SER A 324 0.88 1.92 23.02
C SER A 324 -0.45 2.15 22.26
N ARG A 325 -0.58 3.31 21.59
CA ARG A 325 -1.71 3.55 20.68
C ARG A 325 -1.79 2.52 19.55
N MET A 326 -0.64 1.94 19.16
CA MET A 326 -0.53 0.91 18.14
C MET A 326 -0.45 -0.51 18.74
N TRP A 327 -0.92 -0.69 19.95
CA TRP A 327 -0.93 -1.91 20.74
C TRP A 327 0.42 -2.26 21.32
N PHE A 328 1.39 -2.62 20.49
CA PHE A 328 2.69 -3.17 20.92
C PHE A 328 3.59 -2.13 21.59
N ALA A 329 4.40 -2.61 22.54
CA ALA A 329 5.49 -1.79 23.08
C ALA A 329 6.52 -1.51 21.98
N PRO A 330 7.05 -0.27 21.87
CA PRO A 330 8.06 0.05 20.85
C PRO A 330 9.29 -0.86 20.88
N SER A 331 9.69 -1.34 22.06
CA SER A 331 10.82 -2.27 22.22
C SER A 331 10.63 -3.60 21.46
N LEU A 332 9.40 -4.08 21.33
CA LEU A 332 9.09 -5.32 20.59
C LEU A 332 9.21 -5.14 19.08
N LEU A 333 9.07 -3.88 18.59
CA LEU A 333 9.15 -3.55 17.18
C LEU A 333 10.58 -3.22 16.73
N HIS A 334 11.55 -3.17 17.65
CA HIS A 334 12.92 -2.74 17.45
C HIS A 334 13.78 -3.86 16.86
N THR A 335 13.51 -4.24 15.62
CA THR A 335 14.22 -5.32 14.92
C THR A 335 15.54 -4.84 14.31
N GLU A 336 16.45 -5.77 14.04
CA GLU A 336 17.71 -5.46 13.33
C GLU A 336 17.43 -4.89 11.92
N ALA A 337 16.42 -5.43 11.22
CA ALA A 337 16.00 -4.93 9.91
C ALA A 337 15.56 -3.46 9.97
N LEU A 338 14.80 -3.06 11.00
CA LEU A 338 14.44 -1.65 11.21
C LEU A 338 15.69 -0.80 11.43
N GLN A 339 16.63 -1.26 12.27
CA GLN A 339 17.88 -0.52 12.53
C GLN A 339 18.74 -0.37 11.27
N ARG A 340 18.76 -1.38 10.41
CA ARG A 340 19.46 -1.35 9.12
C ARG A 340 18.89 -0.26 8.22
N ILE A 341 17.57 -0.17 8.06
CA ILE A 341 16.93 0.89 7.28
C ILE A 341 17.22 2.28 7.87
N ILE A 342 17.10 2.43 9.19
CA ILE A 342 17.41 3.70 9.86
C ILE A 342 18.88 4.12 9.63
N ARG A 343 19.83 3.20 9.70
CA ARG A 343 21.25 3.48 9.41
C ARG A 343 21.44 3.89 7.96
N SER A 344 20.81 3.17 7.02
CA SER A 344 20.90 3.47 5.59
C SER A 344 20.27 4.82 5.23
N ASN A 345 19.19 5.20 5.89
CA ASN A 345 18.60 6.54 5.73
C ASN A 345 19.49 7.66 6.31
N ARG A 346 20.27 7.37 7.35
CA ARG A 346 21.29 8.32 7.86
C ARG A 346 22.42 8.48 6.85
N ASN A 347 22.89 7.39 6.29
CA ASN A 347 23.95 7.41 5.29
C ASN A 347 23.52 8.12 4.00
N ARG A 348 22.23 8.22 3.70
CA ARG A 348 21.75 8.96 2.54
C ARG A 348 22.10 10.45 2.60
N LEU A 349 21.95 11.10 3.76
CA LEU A 349 22.37 12.49 3.91
C LEU A 349 23.90 12.63 3.70
N GLU A 350 24.65 11.66 4.17
CA GLU A 350 26.10 11.58 3.96
C GLU A 350 26.45 11.46 2.48
N VAL A 351 25.80 10.55 1.75
CA VAL A 351 25.98 10.36 0.31
C VAL A 351 25.62 11.65 -0.47
N GLU A 352 24.47 12.25 -0.15
CA GLU A 352 24.03 13.50 -0.81
C GLU A 352 24.98 14.67 -0.53
N ILE A 353 25.53 14.80 0.69
CA ILE A 353 26.54 15.82 1.00
C ILE A 353 27.83 15.53 0.22
N HIS A 354 28.24 14.27 0.15
CA HIS A 354 29.44 13.85 -0.57
C HIS A 354 29.32 14.18 -2.08
N GLU A 355 28.23 13.75 -2.73
CA GLU A 355 27.97 14.02 -4.14
C GLU A 355 27.86 15.53 -4.44
N LEU A 356 27.20 16.28 -3.55
CA LEU A 356 27.09 17.74 -3.67
C LEU A 356 28.46 18.42 -3.63
N ILE A 357 29.33 18.02 -2.71
CA ILE A 357 30.68 18.60 -2.58
C ILE A 357 31.54 18.23 -3.80
N LEU A 358 31.45 16.99 -4.26
CA LEU A 358 32.15 16.58 -5.50
C LEU A 358 31.68 17.39 -6.71
N ASP A 359 30.36 17.53 -6.91
CA ASP A 359 29.81 18.34 -8.02
C ASP A 359 30.28 19.79 -7.98
N ILE A 360 30.39 20.39 -6.78
CA ILE A 360 30.92 21.74 -6.61
C ILE A 360 32.42 21.77 -6.98
N MET A 361 33.23 20.84 -6.45
CA MET A 361 34.66 20.79 -6.73
C MET A 361 34.97 20.58 -8.20
N GLU A 362 34.18 19.73 -8.87
CA GLU A 362 34.29 19.47 -10.32
C GLU A 362 33.90 20.69 -11.15
N SER A 363 32.74 21.27 -10.83
CA SER A 363 32.17 22.41 -11.58
C SER A 363 33.04 23.66 -11.49
N VAL A 364 33.75 23.86 -10.36
CA VAL A 364 34.57 25.03 -10.10
C VAL A 364 36.05 24.77 -10.41
N GLY A 365 36.49 23.50 -10.51
CA GLY A 365 37.87 23.12 -10.74
C GLY A 365 38.77 23.37 -9.52
N THR A 366 38.26 23.07 -8.30
CA THR A 366 39.00 23.22 -7.04
C THR A 366 39.20 21.88 -6.35
N ASP A 367 40.35 21.71 -5.68
CA ASP A 367 40.66 20.53 -4.89
C ASP A 367 40.37 20.70 -3.40
N THR A 368 39.87 21.89 -3.01
CA THR A 368 39.49 22.17 -1.61
C THR A 368 38.20 22.91 -1.55
N PHE A 369 37.34 22.51 -0.58
CA PHE A 369 36.06 23.18 -0.33
C PHE A 369 35.92 23.54 1.13
N SER A 370 35.62 24.83 1.39
CA SER A 370 35.36 25.34 2.73
C SER A 370 33.90 25.74 2.89
N PHE A 371 33.27 25.33 3.98
CA PHE A 371 31.84 25.49 4.18
C PHE A 371 31.44 25.44 5.66
N CYS A 372 30.34 26.10 6.00
CA CYS A 372 29.58 25.89 7.23
C CYS A 372 28.44 24.91 7.01
N PRO A 373 27.89 24.27 8.07
CA PRO A 373 26.68 23.46 7.96
C PRO A 373 25.48 24.17 7.33
N ASN A 374 25.36 25.49 7.53
CA ASN A 374 24.30 26.28 6.90
C ASN A 374 24.51 26.42 5.38
N ASP A 375 25.73 26.49 4.90
CA ASP A 375 26.01 26.58 3.46
C ASP A 375 25.55 25.30 2.75
N LEU A 376 25.87 24.14 3.34
CA LEU A 376 25.39 22.85 2.83
C LEU A 376 23.88 22.74 2.88
N LEU A 377 23.22 23.22 3.95
CA LEU A 377 21.76 23.22 4.04
C LEU A 377 21.11 24.03 2.92
N VAL A 378 21.65 25.23 2.62
CA VAL A 378 21.15 26.06 1.51
C VAL A 378 21.30 25.32 0.17
N LEU A 379 22.44 24.68 -0.06
CA LEU A 379 22.70 23.93 -1.27
C LEU A 379 21.83 22.65 -1.38
N LEU A 380 21.60 21.97 -0.25
CA LEU A 380 20.75 20.78 -0.15
C LEU A 380 19.25 21.09 -0.33
N THR A 381 18.79 22.35 -0.14
CA THR A 381 17.38 22.69 -0.39
C THR A 381 16.96 22.48 -1.83
N ASN A 382 17.92 22.46 -2.75
CA ASN A 382 17.71 22.17 -4.17
C ASN A 382 17.76 20.68 -4.50
N THR A 383 18.22 19.87 -3.57
CA THR A 383 18.08 18.41 -3.62
C THR A 383 16.79 18.01 -2.89
N GLN A 384 16.29 16.81 -3.14
CA GLN A 384 15.07 16.33 -2.47
C GLN A 384 15.28 15.95 -0.99
N VAL A 385 16.45 16.26 -0.41
CA VAL A 385 16.83 15.93 0.97
C VAL A 385 16.64 17.14 1.88
N LYS A 386 15.64 17.06 2.75
CA LYS A 386 15.47 18.02 3.85
C LYS A 386 16.32 17.55 5.02
N ALA A 387 17.33 18.32 5.35
CA ALA A 387 18.20 18.05 6.49
C ALA A 387 18.16 19.21 7.48
N GLU A 388 18.35 18.90 8.75
CA GLU A 388 18.53 19.90 9.79
C GLU A 388 20.02 20.12 10.12
N LYS A 389 20.35 21.30 10.62
CA LYS A 389 21.72 21.71 10.93
C LYS A 389 22.47 20.72 11.84
N HIS A 390 21.76 20.13 12.80
CA HIS A 390 22.37 19.16 13.71
C HIS A 390 22.71 17.84 13.00
N GLN A 391 21.90 17.43 12.02
CA GLN A 391 22.15 16.22 11.23
C GLN A 391 23.38 16.38 10.33
N VAL A 392 23.50 17.53 9.64
CA VAL A 392 24.68 17.87 8.85
C VAL A 392 25.93 17.88 9.75
N ARG A 393 25.87 18.55 10.92
CA ARG A 393 26.99 18.53 11.87
C ARG A 393 27.39 17.12 12.30
N LYS A 394 26.41 16.27 12.53
CA LYS A 394 26.64 14.89 12.92
C LYS A 394 27.41 14.12 11.85
N VAL A 395 27.02 14.25 10.58
CA VAL A 395 27.74 13.68 9.44
C VAL A 395 29.17 14.18 9.42
N LEU A 396 29.41 15.49 9.47
CA LEU A 396 30.72 16.08 9.38
C LEU A 396 31.64 15.67 10.52
N GLN A 397 31.11 15.63 11.75
CA GLN A 397 31.98 15.40 12.96
C GLN A 397 32.08 13.91 13.32
N GLU A 398 30.95 13.16 13.24
CA GLU A 398 30.93 11.76 13.68
C GLU A 398 31.32 10.78 12.55
N CYS A 399 30.84 11.03 11.30
CA CYS A 399 31.16 10.15 10.18
C CYS A 399 32.52 10.55 9.55
N TRP A 400 32.64 11.82 9.15
CA TRP A 400 33.85 12.30 8.43
C TRP A 400 35.01 12.77 9.33
N LYS A 401 34.78 12.82 10.64
CA LYS A 401 35.78 13.24 11.63
C LYS A 401 36.41 14.61 11.36
N LEU A 402 35.67 15.48 10.64
CA LEU A 402 36.13 16.84 10.37
C LEU A 402 36.03 17.71 11.62
N THR A 403 37.01 18.56 11.83
CA THR A 403 37.04 19.56 12.92
C THR A 403 36.79 20.95 12.34
N PRO A 404 35.88 21.75 12.95
CA PRO A 404 35.69 23.13 12.51
C PRO A 404 36.86 24.01 12.90
N ALA A 405 37.05 25.12 12.18
CA ALA A 405 38.00 26.16 12.56
C ALA A 405 37.75 26.63 14.01
N LEU A 406 38.83 26.86 14.76
CA LEU A 406 38.73 27.25 16.18
C LEU A 406 37.95 28.54 16.40
N ASN A 407 38.11 29.53 15.51
CA ASN A 407 37.49 30.83 15.55
C ASN A 407 36.63 31.08 14.31
N GLY A 408 35.76 32.08 14.38
CA GLY A 408 35.07 32.59 13.21
C GLY A 408 35.99 33.40 12.34
N LEU A 409 36.37 32.86 11.19
CA LEU A 409 37.26 33.49 10.21
C LEU A 409 36.48 33.67 8.88
N THR A 410 37.04 34.53 8.01
CA THR A 410 36.53 34.69 6.65
C THR A 410 37.00 33.50 5.82
N TYR A 411 36.04 32.90 5.09
CA TYR A 411 36.29 31.78 4.16
C TYR A 411 35.53 32.01 2.86
N THR A 412 35.96 31.34 1.82
CA THR A 412 35.24 31.31 0.53
C THR A 412 34.49 30.02 0.42
N THR A 413 33.17 30.13 0.17
CA THR A 413 32.26 29.03 -0.15
C THR A 413 31.57 29.27 -1.49
N TYR A 414 30.66 28.41 -1.90
CA TYR A 414 29.98 28.53 -3.18
C TYR A 414 28.46 28.56 -2.98
N GLN A 415 27.76 29.30 -3.82
CA GLN A 415 26.31 29.29 -3.93
C GLN A 415 25.88 28.93 -5.34
N GLN A 416 24.68 28.40 -5.47
CA GLN A 416 24.14 28.01 -6.77
C GLN A 416 23.72 29.25 -7.57
N ASN A 417 24.09 29.28 -8.85
CA ASN A 417 23.72 30.32 -9.77
C ASN A 417 22.82 29.77 -10.88
N TYR A 418 21.56 30.18 -10.90
CA TYR A 418 20.56 29.67 -11.85
C TYR A 418 20.59 30.34 -13.24
N ASN A 419 21.37 31.43 -13.38
CA ASN A 419 21.28 32.29 -14.55
C ASN A 419 22.54 32.32 -15.42
N ARG A 420 23.55 31.52 -15.16
CA ARG A 420 24.84 31.53 -15.86
C ARG A 420 25.34 30.14 -16.23
N GLU A 421 26.31 30.09 -17.16
CA GLU A 421 26.99 28.87 -17.59
C GLU A 421 27.70 28.13 -16.41
N CYS A 422 28.22 28.88 -15.41
CA CYS A 422 28.75 28.30 -14.18
C CYS A 422 27.64 28.05 -13.16
N ARG A 423 27.42 26.79 -12.83
CA ARG A 423 26.41 26.33 -11.89
C ARG A 423 26.64 26.84 -10.46
N TYR A 424 27.89 27.11 -10.08
CA TYR A 424 28.27 27.61 -8.76
C TYR A 424 29.13 28.86 -8.88
N GLU A 425 28.93 29.84 -7.99
CA GLU A 425 29.73 31.06 -7.89
C GLU A 425 30.30 31.22 -6.50
N PRO A 426 31.56 31.75 -6.36
CA PRO A 426 32.22 31.92 -5.08
C PRO A 426 31.61 33.06 -4.29
N ILE A 427 31.38 32.86 -3.00
CA ILE A 427 30.91 33.85 -2.04
C ILE A 427 31.78 33.84 -0.79
N ARG A 428 32.12 35.05 -0.27
CA ARG A 428 32.82 35.18 1.00
C ARG A 428 31.87 35.24 2.17
N ARG A 429 32.12 34.43 3.19
CA ARG A 429 31.37 34.39 4.45
C ARG A 429 32.31 34.41 5.65
N VAL A 430 31.74 34.71 6.82
CA VAL A 430 32.47 34.71 8.12
C VAL A 430 31.76 33.70 9.02
N GLY A 431 32.55 32.77 9.60
CA GLY A 431 32.02 31.76 10.51
C GLY A 431 33.06 30.71 10.90
N ARG A 432 32.63 29.78 11.76
CA ARG A 432 33.38 28.55 12.00
C ARG A 432 33.09 27.57 10.88
N TYR A 433 34.05 27.40 9.98
CA TYR A 433 33.89 26.57 8.79
C TYR A 433 34.69 25.28 8.92
N TYR A 434 34.30 24.32 8.10
CA TYR A 434 35.06 23.08 7.85
C TYR A 434 35.73 23.21 6.50
N THR A 435 36.85 22.51 6.33
CA THR A 435 37.52 22.37 5.04
C THR A 435 37.76 20.90 4.77
N ILE A 436 37.50 20.49 3.54
CA ILE A 436 37.74 19.15 3.05
C ILE A 436 38.52 19.22 1.74
N THR A 437 39.47 18.32 1.55
CA THR A 437 40.21 18.18 0.29
C THR A 437 39.52 17.09 -0.57
N ARG A 438 39.78 17.13 -1.89
CA ARG A 438 39.30 16.08 -2.81
C ARG A 438 39.79 14.70 -2.38
N GLU A 439 41.07 14.57 -2.04
CA GLU A 439 41.66 13.33 -1.57
C GLU A 439 40.99 12.79 -0.29
N GLN A 440 40.69 13.67 0.65
CA GLN A 440 39.94 13.29 1.86
C GLN A 440 38.51 12.84 1.50
N LEU A 441 37.83 13.55 0.59
CA LEU A 441 36.45 13.23 0.19
C LEU A 441 36.37 11.89 -0.54
N GLU A 442 37.31 11.62 -1.46
CA GLU A 442 37.43 10.35 -2.19
C GLU A 442 37.80 9.15 -1.30
N SER A 443 38.38 9.41 -0.13
CA SER A 443 38.76 8.37 0.86
C SER A 443 37.61 8.01 1.82
N LEU A 444 36.51 8.75 1.82
CA LEU A 444 35.32 8.51 2.65
C LEU A 444 34.42 7.46 2.03
#